data_8715d2d5f190d7e160f4273237a067fe
#
_entry.id   8715d2d5f190d7e160f4273237a067fe
#
_cell.length_a   1.000
_cell.length_b   1.000
_cell.length_c   1.000
_cell.angle_alpha   90.00
_cell.angle_beta   90.00
_cell.angle_gamma   90.00
#
_symmetry.space_group_name_H-M   'P 1'
#
loop_
_entity.id
_entity.type
_entity.pdbx_description
1 polymer ?
#
loop_
_entity_poly.entity_id
_entity_poly.type
_entity_poly.pdbx_seq_one_letter_code
_entity_poly.pdbx_strand_id
1 'polypeptide(L)'
;MIFMLKKWLGLFLMPLPFCALLLCTGLLLLWLTRWQKSGKLLVSVATLLLVTFSLRPVSVGLNRPLEQLYPPFPEGQTVDFIIVLGHGHVSDPSVPLNSQLTEAASARIQEALRIKRLNPKAHMIFSGSIAGDPVSGAQMYARVTEANGISRNDMTLIENARDTEEEVALDSQLISNHPTALVTSASHMPRAMSLFRDTAANVIPAPAQYVGRLVQGDIPLYGYLPSGRYLMYSEMALHEWIGTLWNRIRN
;
A
#
# COMPACT_ATOMS: atom_id res chain seq x y z
N MET A 1 -3.39 -4.00 23.58
CA MET A 1 -2.09 -3.38 23.92
C MET A 1 -0.97 -3.81 22.97
N ILE A 2 -0.72 -5.12 22.75
CA ILE A 2 0.33 -5.65 21.84
C ILE A 2 0.17 -5.16 20.38
N PHE A 3 -1.05 -5.11 19.86
CA PHE A 3 -1.36 -4.60 18.50
C PHE A 3 -0.90 -3.15 18.30
N MET A 4 -1.22 -2.27 19.26
CA MET A 4 -0.80 -0.86 19.19
C MET A 4 0.72 -0.72 19.27
N LEU A 5 1.38 -1.48 20.17
CA LEU A 5 2.84 -1.48 20.28
C LEU A 5 3.52 -1.92 18.99
N LYS A 6 3.04 -2.99 18.35
CA LYS A 6 3.51 -3.46 17.03
C LYS A 6 3.38 -2.36 15.96
N LYS A 7 2.23 -1.67 15.92
CA LYS A 7 1.97 -0.58 14.97
C LYS A 7 2.92 0.60 15.19
N TRP A 8 3.12 1.02 16.45
CA TRP A 8 4.07 2.10 16.78
C TRP A 8 5.50 1.73 16.43
N LEU A 9 5.94 0.52 16.81
CA LEU A 9 7.30 0.04 16.51
C LEU A 9 7.54 -0.01 14.99
N GLY A 10 6.57 -0.50 14.22
CA GLY A 10 6.63 -0.51 12.75
C GLY A 10 6.77 0.90 12.16
N LEU A 11 6.03 1.88 12.69
CA LEU A 11 6.11 3.28 12.25
C LEU A 11 7.48 3.90 12.56
N PHE A 12 8.04 3.66 13.76
CA PHE A 12 9.37 4.18 14.13
C PHE A 12 10.52 3.56 13.34
N LEU A 13 10.33 2.37 12.74
CA LEU A 13 11.32 1.75 11.85
C LEU A 13 11.28 2.30 10.42
N MET A 14 10.29 3.11 10.07
CA MET A 14 10.24 3.76 8.75
C MET A 14 11.34 4.82 8.62
N PRO A 15 11.93 5.00 7.42
CA PRO A 15 13.07 5.91 7.19
C PRO A 15 12.90 7.31 7.77
N LEU A 16 11.78 7.97 7.53
CA LEU A 16 11.59 9.35 7.98
C LEU A 16 11.51 9.48 9.52
N PRO A 17 10.63 8.75 10.24
CA PRO A 17 10.59 8.79 11.70
C PRO A 17 11.90 8.35 12.35
N PHE A 18 12.56 7.32 11.82
CA PHE A 18 13.84 6.83 12.31
C PHE A 18 14.94 7.88 12.16
N CYS A 19 15.08 8.47 10.96
CA CYS A 19 16.06 9.53 10.72
C CYS A 19 15.78 10.77 11.57
N ALA A 20 14.51 11.15 11.74
CA ALA A 20 14.12 12.27 12.59
C ALA A 20 14.54 12.04 14.05
N LEU A 21 14.34 10.81 14.57
CA LEU A 21 14.79 10.45 15.93
C LEU A 21 16.31 10.53 16.06
N LEU A 22 17.06 10.00 15.09
CA LEU A 22 18.53 10.09 15.07
C LEU A 22 19.02 11.54 15.00
N LEU A 23 18.39 12.38 14.17
CA LEU A 23 18.71 13.81 14.04
C LEU A 23 18.47 14.54 15.35
N CYS A 24 17.29 14.39 15.95
CA CYS A 24 16.95 15.04 17.21
C CYS A 24 17.92 14.61 18.34
N THR A 25 18.16 13.30 18.47
CA THR A 25 19.09 12.77 19.45
C THR A 25 20.52 13.28 19.23
N GLY A 26 20.97 13.26 17.96
CA GLY A 26 22.29 13.75 17.59
C GLY A 26 22.48 15.25 17.92
N LEU A 27 21.47 16.08 17.60
CA LEU A 27 21.47 17.51 17.94
C LEU A 27 21.50 17.75 19.45
N LEU A 28 20.70 17.01 20.23
CA LEU A 28 20.72 17.09 21.69
C LEU A 28 22.11 16.76 22.24
N LEU A 29 22.77 15.71 21.74
CA LEU A 29 24.13 15.36 22.14
C LEU A 29 25.14 16.45 21.78
N LEU A 30 25.00 17.09 20.63
CA LEU A 30 25.89 18.15 20.18
C LEU A 30 25.78 19.41 21.02
N TRP A 31 24.56 19.80 21.42
CA TRP A 31 24.30 21.08 22.05
C TRP A 31 24.32 21.01 23.60
N LEU A 32 23.87 19.88 24.15
CA LEU A 32 23.63 19.78 25.58
C LEU A 32 24.62 18.88 26.33
N THR A 33 25.52 18.17 25.60
CA THR A 33 26.42 17.18 26.24
C THR A 33 27.85 17.28 25.75
N ARG A 34 28.75 16.55 26.43
CA ARG A 34 30.16 16.40 26.00
C ARG A 34 30.34 15.33 24.90
N TRP A 35 29.31 14.62 24.51
CA TRP A 35 29.38 13.51 23.56
C TRP A 35 29.23 13.99 22.09
N GLN A 36 29.95 15.07 21.77
CA GLN A 36 29.88 15.70 20.47
C GLN A 36 30.24 14.77 19.29
N LYS A 37 31.17 13.82 19.48
CA LYS A 37 31.55 12.85 18.44
C LYS A 37 30.38 11.95 18.10
N SER A 38 29.67 11.42 19.11
CA SER A 38 28.46 10.61 18.90
C SER A 38 27.33 11.43 18.26
N GLY A 39 27.15 12.68 18.69
CA GLY A 39 26.17 13.59 18.07
C GLY A 39 26.45 13.82 16.59
N LYS A 40 27.70 14.11 16.22
CA LYS A 40 28.11 14.25 14.81
C LYS A 40 27.85 12.98 14.01
N LEU A 41 28.18 11.80 14.57
CA LEU A 41 27.96 10.52 13.92
C LEU A 41 26.47 10.29 13.63
N LEU A 42 25.59 10.49 14.65
CA LEU A 42 24.15 10.31 14.49
C LEU A 42 23.56 11.23 13.43
N VAL A 43 23.93 12.52 13.44
CA VAL A 43 23.47 13.49 12.44
C VAL A 43 23.96 13.09 11.04
N SER A 44 25.22 12.68 10.89
CA SER A 44 25.78 12.28 9.61
C SER A 44 25.09 11.00 9.07
N VAL A 45 24.87 10.00 9.91
CA VAL A 45 24.18 8.76 9.52
C VAL A 45 22.73 9.04 9.14
N ALA A 46 22.01 9.83 9.92
CA ALA A 46 20.63 10.18 9.63
C ALA A 46 20.50 10.94 8.30
N THR A 47 21.39 11.90 8.06
CA THR A 47 21.41 12.66 6.79
C THR A 47 21.71 11.74 5.61
N LEU A 48 22.69 10.86 5.72
CA LEU A 48 23.03 9.90 4.69
C LEU A 48 21.86 8.96 4.37
N LEU A 49 21.20 8.40 5.38
CA LEU A 49 20.03 7.53 5.21
C LEU A 49 18.88 8.28 4.55
N LEU A 50 18.59 9.51 5.02
CA LEU A 50 17.50 10.32 4.48
C LEU A 50 17.72 10.63 2.99
N VAL A 51 18.94 11.05 2.63
CA VAL A 51 19.30 11.29 1.23
C VAL A 51 19.19 10.00 0.42
N THR A 52 19.74 8.89 0.92
CA THR A 52 19.75 7.60 0.22
C THR A 52 18.33 7.10 -0.08
N PHE A 53 17.44 7.07 0.91
CA PHE A 53 16.05 6.65 0.70
C PHE A 53 15.22 7.62 -0.12
N SER A 54 15.68 8.87 -0.27
CA SER A 54 15.04 9.87 -1.12
C SER A 54 15.48 9.79 -2.60
N LEU A 55 16.43 8.90 -2.94
CA LEU A 55 16.92 8.74 -4.30
C LEU A 55 16.05 7.78 -5.10
N ARG A 56 15.77 8.13 -6.36
CA ARG A 56 15.02 7.29 -7.30
C ARG A 56 15.58 5.87 -7.44
N PRO A 57 16.88 5.64 -7.70
CA PRO A 57 17.40 4.29 -7.89
C PRO A 57 17.21 3.40 -6.66
N VAL A 58 17.30 3.96 -5.45
CA VAL A 58 17.07 3.22 -4.20
C VAL A 58 15.59 2.85 -4.07
N SER A 59 14.69 3.80 -4.26
CA SER A 59 13.26 3.58 -4.21
C SER A 59 12.81 2.53 -5.25
N VAL A 60 13.27 2.64 -6.49
CA VAL A 60 12.98 1.66 -7.55
C VAL A 60 13.56 0.29 -7.20
N GLY A 61 14.81 0.24 -6.71
CA GLY A 61 15.47 -1.01 -6.29
C GLY A 61 14.73 -1.73 -5.16
N LEU A 62 14.08 -1.01 -4.25
CA LEU A 62 13.30 -1.58 -3.16
C LEU A 62 11.91 -2.07 -3.59
N ASN A 63 11.23 -1.33 -4.47
CA ASN A 63 9.86 -1.66 -4.88
C ASN A 63 9.81 -2.72 -5.98
N ARG A 64 10.66 -2.61 -6.99
CA ARG A 64 10.62 -3.45 -8.18
C ARG A 64 10.64 -4.96 -7.89
N PRO A 65 11.48 -5.50 -6.98
CA PRO A 65 11.45 -6.93 -6.67
C PRO A 65 10.12 -7.42 -6.11
N LEU A 66 9.37 -6.56 -5.38
CA LEU A 66 8.03 -6.88 -4.90
C LEU A 66 7.01 -6.86 -6.03
N GLU A 67 7.07 -5.82 -6.88
CA GLU A 67 6.11 -5.57 -7.94
C GLU A 67 6.20 -6.55 -9.11
N GLN A 68 7.35 -7.21 -9.30
CA GLN A 68 7.58 -8.19 -10.37
C GLN A 68 7.20 -9.62 -9.99
N LEU A 69 6.82 -9.89 -8.74
CA LEU A 69 6.46 -11.23 -8.30
C LEU A 69 5.14 -11.74 -8.92
N TYR A 70 4.26 -10.82 -9.29
CA TYR A 70 2.98 -11.14 -9.92
C TYR A 70 2.79 -10.34 -11.21
N PRO A 71 2.38 -11.01 -12.31
CA PRO A 71 2.12 -10.33 -13.57
C PRO A 71 0.85 -9.47 -13.47
N PRO A 72 0.67 -8.49 -14.38
CA PRO A 72 -0.61 -7.81 -14.56
C PRO A 72 -1.74 -8.80 -14.85
N PHE A 73 -2.97 -8.45 -14.42
CA PHE A 73 -4.16 -9.28 -14.66
C PHE A 73 -4.40 -9.48 -16.17
N PRO A 74 -4.51 -10.76 -16.64
CA PRO A 74 -4.64 -11.07 -18.06
C PRO A 74 -6.01 -10.63 -18.62
N GLU A 75 -6.02 -10.07 -19.83
CA GLU A 75 -7.27 -9.58 -20.47
C GLU A 75 -8.31 -10.66 -20.75
N GLY A 76 -7.87 -11.88 -21.08
CA GLY A 76 -8.76 -13.03 -21.38
C GLY A 76 -9.21 -13.81 -20.14
N GLN A 77 -8.81 -13.40 -18.94
CA GLN A 77 -9.17 -14.10 -17.71
C GLN A 77 -10.58 -13.75 -17.26
N THR A 78 -11.43 -14.77 -17.08
CA THR A 78 -12.78 -14.63 -16.53
C THR A 78 -12.78 -14.77 -15.02
N VAL A 79 -13.56 -13.92 -14.34
CA VAL A 79 -13.75 -13.94 -12.89
C VAL A 79 -15.21 -13.68 -12.52
N ASP A 80 -15.63 -14.25 -11.40
CA ASP A 80 -16.96 -14.04 -10.82
C ASP A 80 -16.95 -12.91 -9.79
N PHE A 81 -15.81 -12.67 -9.14
CA PHE A 81 -15.64 -11.62 -8.16
C PHE A 81 -14.41 -10.76 -8.44
N ILE A 82 -14.48 -9.50 -7.98
CA ILE A 82 -13.37 -8.54 -7.99
C ILE A 82 -13.25 -7.99 -6.58
N ILE A 83 -12.23 -8.40 -5.83
CA ILE A 83 -11.92 -7.87 -4.51
C ILE A 83 -10.97 -6.69 -4.66
N VAL A 84 -11.26 -5.59 -3.98
CA VAL A 84 -10.38 -4.41 -3.88
C VAL A 84 -10.05 -4.17 -2.42
N LEU A 85 -8.81 -4.45 -2.04
CA LEU A 85 -8.34 -4.21 -0.67
C LEU A 85 -8.26 -2.72 -0.36
N GLY A 86 -8.62 -2.37 0.86
CA GLY A 86 -8.68 -0.99 1.34
C GLY A 86 -7.34 -0.26 1.30
N HIS A 87 -7.41 1.06 1.13
CA HIS A 87 -6.32 2.00 1.30
C HIS A 87 -6.89 3.33 1.80
N GLY A 88 -6.02 4.27 2.15
CA GLY A 88 -6.40 5.54 2.74
C GLY A 88 -7.27 6.44 1.83
N HIS A 89 -8.14 7.18 2.47
CA HIS A 89 -8.95 8.25 1.89
C HIS A 89 -9.14 9.35 2.94
N VAL A 90 -9.69 10.47 2.53
CA VAL A 90 -10.14 11.57 3.42
C VAL A 90 -11.49 12.04 2.92
N SER A 91 -12.53 11.91 3.75
CA SER A 91 -13.87 12.41 3.43
C SER A 91 -13.88 13.93 3.56
N ASP A 92 -13.84 14.62 2.43
CA ASP A 92 -13.97 16.07 2.36
C ASP A 92 -15.02 16.44 1.29
N PRO A 93 -16.24 16.83 1.70
CA PRO A 93 -17.30 17.18 0.76
C PRO A 93 -17.02 18.46 -0.03
N SER A 94 -15.99 19.23 0.34
CA SER A 94 -15.60 20.45 -0.38
C SER A 94 -14.80 20.19 -1.65
N VAL A 95 -14.30 18.95 -1.84
CA VAL A 95 -13.52 18.57 -3.02
C VAL A 95 -14.22 17.46 -3.83
N PRO A 96 -13.91 17.34 -5.14
CA PRO A 96 -14.46 16.26 -5.96
C PRO A 96 -14.17 14.88 -5.38
N LEU A 97 -15.09 13.94 -5.57
CA LEU A 97 -15.05 12.59 -5.00
C LEU A 97 -13.72 11.86 -5.29
N ASN A 98 -13.20 11.96 -6.51
CA ASN A 98 -11.92 11.34 -6.88
C ASN A 98 -10.71 11.93 -6.14
N SER A 99 -10.81 13.18 -5.67
CA SER A 99 -9.74 13.85 -4.91
C SER A 99 -9.70 13.44 -3.44
N GLN A 100 -10.71 12.72 -2.98
CA GLN A 100 -10.79 12.19 -1.61
C GLN A 100 -10.02 10.87 -1.46
N LEU A 101 -9.59 10.26 -2.56
CA LEU A 101 -8.80 9.03 -2.57
C LEU A 101 -7.29 9.32 -2.55
N THR A 102 -6.52 8.48 -1.88
CA THR A 102 -5.06 8.45 -2.07
C THR A 102 -4.69 7.98 -3.49
N GLU A 103 -3.43 8.20 -3.92
CA GLU A 103 -2.93 7.68 -5.21
C GLU A 103 -3.10 6.16 -5.32
N ALA A 104 -2.84 5.43 -4.24
CA ALA A 104 -2.98 3.97 -4.20
C ALA A 104 -4.45 3.54 -4.34
N ALA A 105 -5.35 4.18 -3.60
CA ALA A 105 -6.78 3.92 -3.67
C ALA A 105 -7.32 4.17 -5.08
N SER A 106 -6.94 5.30 -5.69
CA SER A 106 -7.33 5.65 -7.07
C SER A 106 -6.83 4.63 -8.09
N ALA A 107 -5.57 4.19 -7.98
CA ALA A 107 -5.00 3.20 -8.89
C ALA A 107 -5.70 1.83 -8.76
N ARG A 108 -6.03 1.41 -7.53
CA ARG A 108 -6.78 0.16 -7.28
C ARG A 108 -8.18 0.22 -7.89
N ILE A 109 -8.90 1.31 -7.70
CA ILE A 109 -10.24 1.48 -8.30
C ILE A 109 -10.15 1.48 -9.83
N GLN A 110 -9.19 2.16 -10.43
CA GLN A 110 -9.02 2.17 -11.88
C GLN A 110 -8.78 0.75 -12.45
N GLU A 111 -7.92 -0.05 -11.79
CA GLU A 111 -7.68 -1.43 -12.20
C GLU A 111 -8.93 -2.30 -12.00
N ALA A 112 -9.65 -2.15 -10.89
CA ALA A 112 -10.90 -2.85 -10.63
C ALA A 112 -11.95 -2.53 -11.69
N LEU A 113 -12.09 -1.27 -12.09
CA LEU A 113 -12.99 -0.83 -13.17
C LEU A 113 -12.55 -1.38 -14.55
N ARG A 114 -11.23 -1.51 -14.81
CA ARG A 114 -10.72 -2.16 -16.02
C ARG A 114 -11.16 -3.63 -16.06
N ILE A 115 -10.97 -4.35 -14.94
CA ILE A 115 -11.37 -5.76 -14.83
C ILE A 115 -12.88 -5.93 -14.92
N LYS A 116 -13.68 -5.05 -14.30
CA LYS A 116 -15.15 -5.07 -14.37
C LYS A 116 -15.64 -4.89 -15.81
N ARG A 117 -14.98 -4.06 -16.62
CA ARG A 117 -15.29 -3.93 -18.06
C ARG A 117 -15.00 -5.20 -18.85
N LEU A 118 -13.93 -5.93 -18.52
CA LEU A 118 -13.62 -7.23 -19.11
C LEU A 118 -14.56 -8.34 -18.62
N ASN A 119 -15.09 -8.20 -17.40
CA ASN A 119 -15.97 -9.16 -16.71
C ASN A 119 -17.26 -8.46 -16.22
N PRO A 120 -18.20 -8.08 -17.11
CA PRO A 120 -19.34 -7.25 -16.74
C PRO A 120 -20.27 -7.86 -15.68
N LYS A 121 -20.29 -9.18 -15.58
CA LYS A 121 -21.11 -9.92 -14.60
C LYS A 121 -20.41 -10.10 -13.25
N ALA A 122 -19.10 -9.83 -13.14
CA ALA A 122 -18.37 -10.01 -11.90
C ALA A 122 -18.90 -9.08 -10.80
N HIS A 123 -19.11 -9.64 -9.60
CA HIS A 123 -19.51 -8.87 -8.43
C HIS A 123 -18.30 -8.23 -7.76
N MET A 124 -18.39 -6.98 -7.35
CA MET A 124 -17.27 -6.25 -6.72
C MET A 124 -17.38 -6.31 -5.21
N ILE A 125 -16.26 -6.55 -4.53
CA ILE A 125 -16.16 -6.55 -3.07
C ILE A 125 -15.13 -5.51 -2.67
N PHE A 126 -15.54 -4.53 -1.88
CA PHE A 126 -14.67 -3.50 -1.36
C PHE A 126 -14.45 -3.71 0.13
N SER A 127 -13.19 -3.86 0.53
CA SER A 127 -12.80 -3.89 1.94
C SER A 127 -12.14 -2.58 2.37
N GLY A 128 -12.38 -2.16 3.59
CA GLY A 128 -11.78 -0.97 4.18
C GLY A 128 -12.59 -0.37 5.31
N SER A 129 -11.97 -0.24 6.48
CA SER A 129 -12.60 0.26 7.70
C SER A 129 -12.75 1.78 7.74
N ILE A 130 -13.43 2.26 8.77
CA ILE A 130 -13.63 3.68 9.07
C ILE A 130 -12.30 4.39 9.42
N ALA A 131 -11.40 3.72 10.15
CA ALA A 131 -10.06 4.22 10.53
C ALA A 131 -10.02 5.68 11.06
N GLY A 132 -11.11 6.14 11.69
CA GLY A 132 -11.23 7.50 12.24
C GLY A 132 -11.89 8.53 11.31
N ASP A 133 -12.21 8.16 10.08
CA ASP A 133 -12.99 8.97 9.14
C ASP A 133 -14.50 8.62 9.29
N PRO A 134 -15.45 9.55 9.08
CA PRO A 134 -16.89 9.25 9.16
C PRO A 134 -17.39 8.30 8.06
N VAL A 135 -16.64 8.13 6.98
CA VAL A 135 -16.94 7.24 5.86
C VAL A 135 -15.89 6.13 5.83
N SER A 136 -16.30 4.88 5.65
CA SER A 136 -15.36 3.77 5.51
C SER A 136 -14.63 3.80 4.15
N GLY A 137 -13.43 3.20 4.09
CA GLY A 137 -12.71 3.03 2.82
C GLY A 137 -13.54 2.26 1.80
N ALA A 138 -14.22 1.19 2.23
CA ALA A 138 -15.13 0.41 1.38
C ALA A 138 -16.27 1.27 0.82
N GLN A 139 -16.90 2.11 1.66
CA GLN A 139 -17.97 3.00 1.21
C GLN A 139 -17.47 4.08 0.26
N MET A 140 -16.26 4.62 0.48
CA MET A 140 -15.66 5.60 -0.43
C MET A 140 -15.39 4.96 -1.81
N TYR A 141 -14.89 3.73 -1.84
CA TYR A 141 -14.68 2.97 -3.07
C TYR A 141 -15.99 2.74 -3.83
N ALA A 142 -17.05 2.35 -3.12
CA ALA A 142 -18.38 2.18 -3.72
C ALA A 142 -18.89 3.47 -4.35
N ARG A 143 -18.83 4.61 -3.64
CA ARG A 143 -19.26 5.92 -4.17
C ARG A 143 -18.53 6.29 -5.46
N VAL A 144 -17.19 6.10 -5.50
CA VAL A 144 -16.40 6.38 -6.71
C VAL A 144 -16.77 5.43 -7.85
N THR A 145 -17.05 4.17 -7.54
CA THR A 145 -17.43 3.15 -8.52
C THR A 145 -18.84 3.40 -9.07
N GLU A 146 -19.79 3.83 -8.22
CA GLU A 146 -21.14 4.28 -8.63
C GLU A 146 -21.06 5.51 -9.56
N ALA A 147 -20.22 6.47 -9.24
CA ALA A 147 -19.98 7.65 -10.08
C ALA A 147 -19.38 7.28 -11.45
N ASN A 148 -18.76 6.10 -11.57
CA ASN A 148 -18.29 5.52 -12.86
C ASN A 148 -19.34 4.62 -13.54
N GLY A 149 -20.60 4.64 -13.09
CA GLY A 149 -21.72 3.97 -13.74
C GLY A 149 -21.93 2.49 -13.38
N ILE A 150 -21.26 1.98 -12.34
CA ILE A 150 -21.49 0.62 -11.84
C ILE A 150 -22.59 0.64 -10.79
N SER A 151 -23.56 -0.27 -10.90
CA SER A 151 -24.70 -0.36 -9.97
C SER A 151 -24.24 -0.73 -8.55
N ARG A 152 -24.83 -0.09 -7.54
CA ARG A 152 -24.62 -0.44 -6.14
C ARG A 152 -25.00 -1.90 -5.81
N ASN A 153 -25.95 -2.47 -6.56
CA ASN A 153 -26.36 -3.86 -6.42
C ASN A 153 -25.27 -4.86 -6.85
N ASP A 154 -24.28 -4.42 -7.63
CA ASP A 154 -23.13 -5.23 -8.04
C ASP A 154 -21.96 -5.15 -7.05
N MET A 155 -22.19 -4.61 -5.84
CA MET A 155 -21.13 -4.35 -4.86
C MET A 155 -21.49 -4.87 -3.48
N THR A 156 -20.51 -5.45 -2.80
CA THR A 156 -20.55 -5.77 -1.36
C THR A 156 -19.46 -4.96 -0.63
N LEU A 157 -19.77 -4.47 0.57
CA LEU A 157 -18.83 -3.70 1.39
C LEU A 157 -18.46 -4.47 2.65
N ILE A 158 -17.16 -4.52 2.95
CA ILE A 158 -16.60 -5.05 4.20
C ILE A 158 -15.97 -3.87 4.94
N GLU A 159 -16.70 -3.36 5.95
CA GLU A 159 -16.34 -2.14 6.66
C GLU A 159 -15.71 -2.41 8.05
N ASN A 160 -15.77 -3.64 8.54
CA ASN A 160 -15.41 -3.99 9.92
C ASN A 160 -14.01 -4.57 10.07
N ALA A 161 -13.28 -4.80 8.97
CA ALA A 161 -11.92 -5.33 9.01
C ALA A 161 -10.93 -4.28 9.55
N ARG A 162 -10.14 -4.66 10.56
CA ARG A 162 -9.15 -3.77 11.21
C ARG A 162 -7.77 -3.84 10.56
N ASP A 163 -7.49 -4.93 9.86
CA ASP A 163 -6.25 -5.18 9.14
C ASP A 163 -6.45 -6.13 7.97
N THR A 164 -5.40 -6.33 7.16
CA THR A 164 -5.45 -7.18 5.96
C THR A 164 -5.75 -8.65 6.26
N GLU A 165 -5.39 -9.16 7.44
CA GLU A 165 -5.70 -10.55 7.81
C GLU A 165 -7.21 -10.72 8.01
N GLU A 166 -7.86 -9.76 8.65
CA GLU A 166 -9.32 -9.75 8.82
C GLU A 166 -10.05 -9.50 7.48
N GLU A 167 -9.52 -8.61 6.62
CA GLU A 167 -10.04 -8.43 5.26
C GLU A 167 -10.06 -9.77 4.50
N VAL A 168 -8.91 -10.46 4.43
CA VAL A 168 -8.78 -11.76 3.75
C VAL A 168 -9.71 -12.81 4.33
N ALA A 169 -9.86 -12.87 5.65
CA ALA A 169 -10.75 -13.84 6.31
C ALA A 169 -12.23 -13.62 5.94
N LEU A 170 -12.66 -12.36 5.87
CA LEU A 170 -14.04 -12.00 5.48
C LEU A 170 -14.26 -12.17 3.96
N ASP A 171 -13.33 -11.70 3.15
CA ASP A 171 -13.38 -11.82 1.69
C ASP A 171 -13.45 -13.29 1.26
N SER A 172 -12.61 -14.16 1.84
CA SER A 172 -12.56 -15.59 1.47
C SER A 172 -13.87 -16.35 1.76
N GLN A 173 -14.61 -15.93 2.76
CA GLN A 173 -15.93 -16.50 3.07
C GLN A 173 -16.98 -16.16 2.01
N LEU A 174 -16.90 -14.95 1.42
CA LEU A 174 -17.85 -14.49 0.40
C LEU A 174 -17.60 -15.14 -0.97
N ILE A 175 -16.33 -15.30 -1.34
CA ILE A 175 -15.96 -15.78 -2.68
C ILE A 175 -15.92 -17.30 -2.78
N SER A 176 -15.79 -18.02 -1.66
CA SER A 176 -15.63 -19.50 -1.66
C SER A 176 -14.53 -19.93 -2.64
N ASN A 177 -14.82 -20.85 -3.60
CA ASN A 177 -13.88 -21.29 -4.62
C ASN A 177 -14.12 -20.64 -6.01
N HIS A 178 -14.86 -19.54 -6.06
CA HIS A 178 -15.11 -18.82 -7.32
C HIS A 178 -13.86 -18.09 -7.82
N PRO A 179 -13.59 -18.09 -9.14
CA PRO A 179 -12.50 -17.32 -9.72
C PRO A 179 -12.63 -15.83 -9.36
N THR A 180 -11.63 -15.29 -8.67
CA THR A 180 -11.69 -13.95 -8.08
C THR A 180 -10.45 -13.15 -8.39
N ALA A 181 -10.60 -11.95 -8.95
CA ALA A 181 -9.50 -11.00 -9.11
C ALA A 181 -9.24 -10.27 -7.79
N LEU A 182 -8.01 -10.32 -7.29
CA LEU A 182 -7.57 -9.57 -6.12
C LEU A 182 -6.83 -8.32 -6.54
N VAL A 183 -7.42 -7.15 -6.32
CA VAL A 183 -6.84 -5.85 -6.67
C VAL A 183 -6.22 -5.20 -5.44
N THR A 184 -4.93 -4.97 -5.48
CA THR A 184 -4.18 -4.19 -4.49
C THR A 184 -2.93 -3.57 -5.12
N SER A 185 -2.18 -2.77 -4.34
CA SER A 185 -0.91 -2.19 -4.83
C SER A 185 0.09 -3.28 -5.17
N ALA A 186 0.85 -3.12 -6.26
CA ALA A 186 1.78 -4.13 -6.74
C ALA A 186 2.84 -4.53 -5.70
N SER A 187 3.35 -3.57 -4.92
CA SER A 187 4.27 -3.84 -3.81
C SER A 187 3.62 -4.60 -2.64
N HIS A 188 2.30 -4.43 -2.44
CA HIS A 188 1.53 -5.11 -1.41
C HIS A 188 1.06 -6.52 -1.83
N MET A 189 0.96 -6.80 -3.13
CA MET A 189 0.42 -8.04 -3.67
C MET A 189 1.07 -9.31 -3.08
N PRO A 190 2.41 -9.39 -2.91
CA PRO A 190 3.04 -10.58 -2.33
C PRO A 190 2.52 -10.92 -0.92
N ARG A 191 2.33 -9.89 -0.08
CA ARG A 191 1.82 -10.07 1.28
C ARG A 191 0.33 -10.46 1.27
N ALA A 192 -0.47 -9.81 0.46
CA ALA A 192 -1.89 -10.14 0.31
C ALA A 192 -2.07 -11.59 -0.19
N MET A 193 -1.38 -11.98 -1.26
CA MET A 193 -1.46 -13.35 -1.79
C MET A 193 -0.97 -14.41 -0.80
N SER A 194 0.00 -14.08 0.07
CA SER A 194 0.44 -15.03 1.11
C SER A 194 -0.67 -15.31 2.13
N LEU A 195 -1.51 -14.35 2.45
CA LEU A 195 -2.65 -14.51 3.36
C LEU A 195 -3.79 -15.32 2.72
N PHE A 196 -4.03 -15.17 1.41
CA PHE A 196 -5.03 -15.98 0.70
C PHE A 196 -4.58 -17.42 0.47
N ARG A 197 -3.27 -17.72 0.50
CA ARG A 197 -2.74 -19.07 0.25
C ARG A 197 -3.31 -20.13 1.22
N ASP A 198 -3.56 -19.73 2.46
CA ASP A 198 -4.07 -20.62 3.51
C ASP A 198 -5.60 -20.72 3.50
N THR A 199 -6.25 -20.11 2.51
CA THR A 199 -7.69 -20.21 2.29
C THR A 199 -8.00 -21.13 1.10
N ALA A 200 -9.23 -21.62 1.01
CA ALA A 200 -9.70 -22.41 -0.15
C ALA A 200 -10.08 -21.52 -1.35
N ALA A 201 -9.77 -20.23 -1.32
CA ALA A 201 -10.19 -19.26 -2.32
C ALA A 201 -9.35 -19.36 -3.61
N ASN A 202 -10.02 -19.31 -4.76
CA ASN A 202 -9.38 -19.26 -6.08
C ASN A 202 -9.09 -17.80 -6.48
N VAL A 203 -7.95 -17.27 -6.02
CA VAL A 203 -7.60 -15.86 -6.15
C VAL A 203 -6.54 -15.65 -7.22
N ILE A 204 -6.83 -14.75 -8.16
CA ILE A 204 -5.97 -14.34 -9.28
C ILE A 204 -5.44 -12.94 -8.98
N PRO A 205 -4.12 -12.72 -8.91
CA PRO A 205 -3.56 -11.42 -8.60
C PRO A 205 -3.84 -10.40 -9.72
N ALA A 206 -4.22 -9.20 -9.31
CA ALA A 206 -4.45 -8.05 -10.18
C ALA A 206 -3.73 -6.81 -9.61
N PRO A 207 -2.39 -6.77 -9.71
CA PRO A 207 -1.59 -5.71 -9.11
C PRO A 207 -1.83 -4.36 -9.79
N ALA A 208 -2.05 -3.33 -8.96
CA ALA A 208 -2.20 -1.93 -9.35
C ALA A 208 -1.07 -1.08 -8.77
N GLN A 209 -1.02 0.21 -9.07
CA GLN A 209 -0.07 1.17 -8.49
C GLN A 209 1.40 0.67 -8.51
N TYR A 210 1.96 0.54 -9.69
CA TYR A 210 3.39 0.27 -9.83
C TYR A 210 4.20 1.55 -9.62
N VAL A 211 5.09 1.59 -8.63
CA VAL A 211 5.96 2.74 -8.32
C VAL A 211 7.44 2.49 -8.67
N GLY A 212 7.84 1.22 -8.76
CA GLY A 212 9.18 0.76 -9.17
C GLY A 212 9.40 0.71 -10.69
N ARG A 213 8.68 1.54 -11.47
CA ARG A 213 8.73 1.53 -12.93
C ARG A 213 10.09 2.03 -13.47
N LEU A 214 10.62 1.34 -14.49
CA LEU A 214 11.76 1.83 -15.25
C LEU A 214 11.29 2.78 -16.36
N VAL A 215 12.02 3.86 -16.53
CA VAL A 215 11.86 4.75 -17.69
C VAL A 215 12.55 4.12 -18.88
N GLN A 216 11.92 4.10 -20.04
CA GLN A 216 12.53 3.57 -21.28
C GLN A 216 13.50 4.54 -21.95
N GLY A 217 13.46 5.83 -21.58
CA GLY A 217 14.36 6.85 -22.11
C GLY A 217 15.41 7.31 -21.08
N ASP A 218 16.20 8.29 -21.46
CA ASP A 218 17.21 8.89 -20.60
C ASP A 218 16.57 9.64 -19.43
N ILE A 219 17.11 9.45 -18.24
CA ILE A 219 16.70 10.19 -17.07
C ILE A 219 17.57 11.43 -16.97
N PRO A 220 17.00 12.64 -17.02
CA PRO A 220 17.78 13.86 -16.85
C PRO A 220 18.40 13.93 -15.44
N LEU A 221 19.53 14.63 -15.31
CA LEU A 221 20.31 14.70 -14.07
C LEU A 221 19.47 15.12 -12.85
N TYR A 222 18.50 16.03 -13.01
CA TYR A 222 17.61 16.41 -11.93
C TYR A 222 16.70 15.26 -11.43
N GLY A 223 16.49 14.23 -12.23
CA GLY A 223 15.74 13.03 -11.85
C GLY A 223 16.47 12.13 -10.84
N TYR A 224 17.74 12.42 -10.56
CA TYR A 224 18.55 11.76 -9.52
C TYR A 224 18.63 12.56 -8.23
N LEU A 225 18.05 13.76 -8.19
CA LEU A 225 18.02 14.55 -6.95
C LEU A 225 17.09 13.90 -5.91
N PRO A 226 17.43 14.02 -4.61
CA PRO A 226 16.58 13.55 -3.52
C PRO A 226 15.18 14.18 -3.60
N SER A 227 14.15 13.36 -3.41
CA SER A 227 12.75 13.79 -3.51
C SER A 227 11.90 13.13 -2.42
N GLY A 228 10.98 13.89 -1.82
CA GLY A 228 10.01 13.37 -0.86
C GLY A 228 9.13 12.24 -1.43
N ARG A 229 8.86 12.25 -2.74
CA ARG A 229 8.14 11.16 -3.41
C ARG A 229 8.90 9.83 -3.32
N TYR A 230 10.19 9.83 -3.60
CA TYR A 230 11.00 8.60 -3.53
C TYR A 230 11.22 8.13 -2.10
N LEU A 231 11.31 9.07 -1.14
CA LEU A 231 11.32 8.70 0.28
C LEU A 231 10.05 7.96 0.67
N MET A 232 8.88 8.49 0.31
CA MET A 232 7.59 7.84 0.56
C MET A 232 7.50 6.45 -0.10
N TYR A 233 7.95 6.30 -1.35
CA TYR A 233 7.95 5.00 -2.02
C TYR A 233 8.95 4.01 -1.41
N SER A 234 10.09 4.48 -0.88
CA SER A 234 11.03 3.66 -0.13
C SER A 234 10.41 3.18 1.19
N GLU A 235 9.65 4.04 1.88
CA GLU A 235 8.91 3.66 3.09
C GLU A 235 7.84 2.61 2.80
N MET A 236 7.08 2.76 1.71
CA MET A 236 6.10 1.77 1.28
C MET A 236 6.75 0.40 1.05
N ALA A 237 7.87 0.35 0.33
CA ALA A 237 8.59 -0.90 0.08
C ALA A 237 9.09 -1.53 1.38
N LEU A 238 9.74 -0.75 2.26
CA LEU A 238 10.25 -1.26 3.54
C LEU A 238 9.12 -1.77 4.44
N HIS A 239 7.98 -1.10 4.45
CA HIS A 239 6.80 -1.58 5.17
C HIS A 239 6.38 -2.97 4.69
N GLU A 240 6.35 -3.20 3.38
CA GLU A 240 5.98 -4.51 2.81
C GLU A 240 7.06 -5.58 3.03
N TRP A 241 8.35 -5.22 2.94
CA TRP A 241 9.45 -6.13 3.27
C TRP A 241 9.39 -6.58 4.73
N ILE A 242 9.21 -5.64 5.67
CA ILE A 242 9.08 -5.94 7.11
C ILE A 242 7.82 -6.77 7.36
N GLY A 243 6.69 -6.42 6.75
CA GLY A 243 5.44 -7.17 6.88
C GLY A 243 5.56 -8.61 6.36
N THR A 244 6.22 -8.80 5.22
CA THR A 244 6.47 -10.13 4.64
C THR A 244 7.40 -10.97 5.51
N LEU A 245 8.47 -10.36 6.04
CA LEU A 245 9.39 -11.03 6.96
C LEU A 245 8.68 -11.45 8.25
N TRP A 246 7.86 -10.57 8.80
CA TRP A 246 7.06 -10.85 9.99
C TRP A 246 6.13 -12.05 9.79
N ASN A 247 5.43 -12.11 8.66
CA ASN A 247 4.53 -13.24 8.35
C ASN A 247 5.30 -14.57 8.24
N ARG A 248 6.53 -14.54 7.67
CA ARG A 248 7.37 -15.74 7.56
C ARG A 248 7.88 -16.27 8.91
N ILE A 249 8.10 -15.38 9.89
CA ILE A 249 8.58 -15.77 11.23
C ILE A 249 7.44 -16.32 12.08
N ARG A 250 6.21 -15.86 11.84
CA ARG A 250 5.03 -16.26 12.61
C ARG A 250 4.43 -17.59 12.16
N ASN A 251 4.58 -17.94 10.89
CA ASN A 251 4.13 -19.21 10.27
C ASN A 251 5.31 -20.19 10.20
#